data_47c469e423e21c2e2a2edaf99a814375
#
_entry.id   47c469e423e21c2e2a2edaf99a814375
#
_cell.length_a   1.000
_cell.length_b   1.000
_cell.length_c   1.000
_cell.angle_alpha   90.00
_cell.angle_beta   90.00
_cell.angle_gamma   90.00
#
_symmetry.space_group_name_H-M   'P 1'
#
loop_
_entity.id
_entity.type
_entity.pdbx_description
1 polymer ?
#
loop_
_entity_poly.entity_id
_entity_poly.type
_entity_poly.pdbx_seq_one_letter_code
_entity_poly.pdbx_strand_id
1 'polypeptide(L)'
;MAYQNTTLRSKNKVLTLDELHLSKNVRDKINQLIEEFTYLDALKKIDIPIDNKILLHGKTGCGKTATVHAIGKALDKEVLTLNLGGFVSSRLGETGKNITELFRKASYSNAILFIDEFDFIGKIRDFDNKDSGEMKRLVNTLIQQIDHLPDTSLLICATNHLDIIDTALLRRFQLKLKYELPTNEMLDLYYDAILAPFSKEINSVKRVYEVSYAEAKDISYQQIKANVIRLEKEKSENKI
;
A
#
# COMPACT_ATOMS: atom_id res chain seq x y z
N MET A 1 15.08 -6.82 23.64
CA MET A 1 13.65 -6.64 23.93
C MET A 1 13.18 -5.37 23.24
N ALA A 2 12.29 -5.48 22.31
CA ALA A 2 11.30 -4.54 21.79
C ALA A 2 11.09 -4.72 20.28
N TYR A 3 10.69 -5.92 19.87
CA TYR A 3 9.83 -6.00 18.71
C TYR A 3 8.40 -5.79 19.24
N GLN A 4 7.99 -4.55 19.34
CA GLN A 4 6.57 -4.28 19.32
C GLN A 4 6.12 -4.60 17.89
N ASN A 5 5.46 -5.75 17.75
CA ASN A 5 4.56 -6.00 16.64
C ASN A 5 3.66 -4.79 16.50
N THR A 6 4.02 -3.86 15.64
CA THR A 6 3.10 -2.87 15.13
C THR A 6 2.19 -3.57 14.13
N THR A 7 1.56 -4.65 14.60
CA THR A 7 0.29 -5.08 14.08
C THR A 7 -0.65 -3.96 14.54
N LEU A 8 -0.74 -2.91 13.72
CA LEU A 8 -1.88 -2.03 13.74
C LEU A 8 -3.09 -2.94 13.47
N ARG A 9 -3.62 -3.54 14.54
CA ARG A 9 -5.01 -3.97 14.59
C ARG A 9 -5.85 -2.69 14.51
N SER A 10 -5.79 -2.04 13.35
CA SER A 10 -6.79 -1.08 12.99
C SER A 10 -8.09 -1.88 12.94
N LYS A 11 -9.10 -1.42 13.66
CA LYS A 11 -10.49 -1.90 13.55
C LYS A 11 -11.07 -1.64 12.14
N ASN A 12 -10.25 -1.33 11.16
CA ASN A 12 -10.65 -1.10 9.79
C ASN A 12 -10.76 -2.46 9.11
N LYS A 13 -11.98 -2.81 8.72
CA LYS A 13 -12.28 -3.94 7.84
C LYS A 13 -11.33 -3.87 6.63
N VAL A 14 -10.52 -4.91 6.43
CA VAL A 14 -9.71 -5.05 5.22
C VAL A 14 -10.66 -5.23 4.04
N LEU A 15 -10.60 -4.32 3.08
CA LEU A 15 -11.43 -4.35 1.88
C LEU A 15 -11.07 -5.57 1.02
N THR A 16 -12.06 -6.10 0.31
CA THR A 16 -11.82 -7.06 -0.76
C THR A 16 -11.42 -6.31 -2.05
N LEU A 17 -10.93 -7.03 -3.03
CA LEU A 17 -10.61 -6.42 -4.33
C LEU A 17 -11.84 -5.79 -4.99
N ASP A 18 -13.02 -6.41 -4.84
CA ASP A 18 -14.27 -5.89 -5.42
C ASP A 18 -14.73 -4.60 -4.74
N GLU A 19 -14.40 -4.42 -3.46
CA GLU A 19 -14.69 -3.19 -2.72
C GLU A 19 -13.71 -2.05 -3.06
N LEU A 20 -12.61 -2.31 -3.81
CA LEU A 20 -11.65 -1.30 -4.22
C LEU A 20 -12.04 -0.67 -5.56
N HIS A 21 -11.97 0.64 -5.63
CA HIS A 21 -12.18 1.40 -6.86
C HIS A 21 -10.85 1.52 -7.61
N LEU A 22 -10.54 0.55 -8.48
CA LEU A 22 -9.31 0.48 -9.27
C LEU A 22 -9.60 0.72 -10.75
N SER A 23 -8.66 1.34 -11.46
CA SER A 23 -8.76 1.39 -12.92
C SER A 23 -8.79 -0.03 -13.51
N LYS A 24 -9.44 -0.19 -14.67
CA LYS A 24 -9.57 -1.51 -15.31
C LYS A 24 -8.20 -2.17 -15.50
N ASN A 25 -7.22 -1.44 -16.01
CA ASN A 25 -5.87 -1.98 -16.26
C ASN A 25 -5.20 -2.47 -14.97
N VAL A 26 -5.31 -1.72 -13.86
CA VAL A 26 -4.74 -2.14 -12.57
C VAL A 26 -5.47 -3.37 -12.04
N ARG A 27 -6.80 -3.39 -12.12
CA ARG A 27 -7.62 -4.54 -11.70
C ARG A 27 -7.28 -5.80 -12.46
N ASP A 28 -7.23 -5.73 -13.79
CA ASP A 28 -6.97 -6.90 -14.65
C ASP A 28 -5.60 -7.51 -14.33
N LYS A 29 -4.57 -6.68 -14.17
CA LYS A 29 -3.22 -7.14 -13.81
C LYS A 29 -3.13 -7.72 -12.40
N ILE A 30 -3.89 -7.19 -11.43
CA ILE A 30 -3.94 -7.75 -10.07
C ILE A 30 -4.67 -9.10 -10.08
N ASN A 31 -5.75 -9.23 -10.82
CA ASN A 31 -6.46 -10.50 -10.96
C ASN A 31 -5.56 -11.56 -11.59
N GLN A 32 -4.84 -11.22 -12.67
CA GLN A 32 -3.86 -12.11 -13.27
C GLN A 32 -2.79 -12.55 -12.27
N LEU A 33 -2.22 -11.62 -11.49
CA LEU A 33 -1.25 -11.93 -10.44
C LEU A 33 -1.80 -12.93 -9.41
N ILE A 34 -3.04 -12.73 -8.97
CA ILE A 34 -3.68 -13.62 -8.01
C ILE A 34 -3.88 -15.01 -8.61
N GLU A 35 -4.26 -15.11 -9.88
CA GLU A 35 -4.38 -16.38 -10.59
C GLU A 35 -3.02 -17.08 -10.70
N GLU A 36 -1.95 -16.38 -11.05
CA GLU A 36 -0.59 -16.92 -11.12
C GLU A 36 -0.14 -17.49 -9.76
N PHE A 37 -0.41 -16.78 -8.65
CA PHE A 37 -0.10 -17.28 -7.31
C PHE A 37 -1.02 -18.41 -6.85
N THR A 38 -2.26 -18.44 -7.31
CA THR A 38 -3.21 -19.54 -7.03
C THR A 38 -2.76 -20.83 -7.72
N TYR A 39 -2.27 -20.73 -8.95
CA TYR A 39 -1.82 -21.88 -9.77
C TYR A 39 -0.30 -22.03 -9.84
N LEU A 40 0.41 -21.47 -8.85
CA LEU A 40 1.87 -21.42 -8.76
C LEU A 40 2.55 -22.76 -9.04
N ASP A 41 2.04 -23.86 -8.43
CA ASP A 41 2.63 -25.18 -8.58
C ASP A 41 2.48 -25.74 -10.01
N ALA A 42 1.42 -25.37 -10.71
CA ALA A 42 1.22 -25.75 -12.09
C ALA A 42 2.20 -25.04 -13.03
N LEU A 43 2.40 -23.72 -12.80
CA LEU A 43 3.34 -22.91 -13.58
C LEU A 43 4.80 -23.36 -13.37
N LYS A 44 5.16 -23.71 -12.14
CA LYS A 44 6.50 -24.24 -11.84
C LYS A 44 6.82 -25.58 -12.51
N LYS A 45 5.83 -26.46 -12.70
CA LYS A 45 6.02 -27.75 -13.36
C LYS A 45 6.46 -27.62 -14.81
N ILE A 46 6.22 -26.48 -15.43
CA ILE A 46 6.57 -26.19 -16.83
C ILE A 46 7.65 -25.10 -16.97
N ASP A 47 8.35 -24.79 -15.86
CA ASP A 47 9.44 -23.80 -15.79
C ASP A 47 9.06 -22.39 -16.29
N ILE A 48 7.80 -21.97 -16.13
CA ILE A 48 7.38 -20.61 -16.43
C ILE A 48 7.69 -19.69 -15.24
N PRO A 49 8.45 -18.62 -15.45
CA PRO A 49 8.74 -17.65 -14.40
C PRO A 49 7.47 -16.90 -13.98
N ILE A 50 7.38 -16.56 -12.70
CA ILE A 50 6.23 -15.88 -12.09
C ILE A 50 6.63 -14.45 -11.76
N ASP A 51 5.71 -13.53 -11.96
CA ASP A 51 5.88 -12.13 -11.60
C ASP A 51 5.67 -11.95 -10.09
N ASN A 52 6.75 -12.10 -9.32
CA ASN A 52 6.71 -12.06 -7.85
C ASN A 52 7.24 -10.75 -7.24
N LYS A 53 7.67 -9.79 -8.06
CA LYS A 53 8.20 -8.49 -7.63
C LYS A 53 7.42 -7.37 -8.30
N ILE A 54 6.58 -6.70 -7.52
CA ILE A 54 5.58 -5.73 -7.97
C ILE A 54 5.91 -4.34 -7.45
N LEU A 55 5.83 -3.33 -8.29
CA LEU A 55 5.96 -1.93 -7.90
C LEU A 55 4.65 -1.18 -8.13
N LEU A 56 4.04 -0.70 -7.07
CA LEU A 56 2.89 0.20 -7.12
C LEU A 56 3.41 1.64 -7.06
N HIS A 57 3.10 2.45 -8.05
CA HIS A 57 3.59 3.83 -8.07
C HIS A 57 2.50 4.83 -8.45
N GLY A 58 2.65 6.08 -8.01
CA GLY A 58 1.74 7.17 -8.36
C GLY A 58 1.17 7.91 -7.15
N LYS A 59 0.09 8.66 -7.36
CA LYS A 59 -0.43 9.65 -6.42
C LYS A 59 -0.77 9.04 -5.05
N THR A 60 -0.50 9.82 -3.99
CA THR A 60 -0.89 9.47 -2.62
C THR A 60 -2.40 9.38 -2.49
N GLY A 61 -2.89 8.50 -1.60
CA GLY A 61 -4.33 8.38 -1.33
C GLY A 61 -5.14 7.67 -2.41
N CYS A 62 -4.49 7.11 -3.47
CA CYS A 62 -5.16 6.41 -4.58
C CYS A 62 -5.29 4.89 -4.39
N GLY A 63 -5.06 4.36 -3.19
CA GLY A 63 -5.39 2.98 -2.86
C GLY A 63 -4.24 1.96 -2.92
N LYS A 64 -2.97 2.37 -3.13
CA LYS A 64 -1.81 1.45 -3.19
C LYS A 64 -1.76 0.48 -2.01
N THR A 65 -1.70 0.99 -0.78
CA THR A 65 -1.63 0.18 0.45
C THR A 65 -2.88 -0.68 0.65
N ALA A 66 -4.08 -0.14 0.33
CA ALA A 66 -5.32 -0.90 0.40
C ALA A 66 -5.32 -2.09 -0.55
N THR A 67 -4.75 -1.93 -1.75
CA THR A 67 -4.61 -3.00 -2.73
C THR A 67 -3.71 -4.13 -2.21
N VAL A 68 -2.60 -3.81 -1.55
CA VAL A 68 -1.71 -4.84 -0.98
C VAL A 68 -2.44 -5.71 0.04
N HIS A 69 -3.20 -5.09 0.94
CA HIS A 69 -3.99 -5.83 1.93
C HIS A 69 -5.12 -6.64 1.29
N ALA A 70 -5.74 -6.13 0.22
CA ALA A 70 -6.76 -6.88 -0.53
C ALA A 70 -6.17 -8.09 -1.26
N ILE A 71 -4.97 -7.98 -1.84
CA ILE A 71 -4.21 -9.11 -2.41
C ILE A 71 -3.91 -10.13 -1.32
N GLY A 72 -3.42 -9.69 -0.14
CA GLY A 72 -3.17 -10.57 0.99
C GLY A 72 -4.40 -11.37 1.40
N LYS A 73 -5.55 -10.70 1.47
CA LYS A 73 -6.83 -11.33 1.76
C LYS A 73 -7.27 -12.33 0.69
N ALA A 74 -7.08 -12.00 -0.60
CA ALA A 74 -7.46 -12.85 -1.72
C ALA A 74 -6.59 -14.12 -1.80
N LEU A 75 -5.31 -14.03 -1.44
CA LEU A 75 -4.36 -15.15 -1.42
C LEU A 75 -4.30 -15.88 -0.07
N ASP A 76 -5.09 -15.46 0.93
CA ASP A 76 -5.01 -15.94 2.32
C ASP A 76 -3.58 -15.88 2.89
N LYS A 77 -2.88 -14.76 2.64
CA LYS A 77 -1.50 -14.53 3.07
C LYS A 77 -1.40 -13.36 4.04
N GLU A 78 -0.57 -13.52 5.08
CA GLU A 78 -0.18 -12.40 5.94
C GLU A 78 0.58 -11.35 5.13
N VAL A 79 0.36 -10.07 5.42
CA VAL A 79 1.13 -8.95 4.86
C VAL A 79 2.10 -8.44 5.91
N LEU A 80 3.39 -8.66 5.70
CA LEU A 80 4.47 -8.13 6.52
C LEU A 80 4.90 -6.78 5.95
N THR A 81 4.64 -5.70 6.67
CA THR A 81 4.91 -4.34 6.19
C THR A 81 6.22 -3.78 6.75
N LEU A 82 7.06 -3.26 5.86
CA LEU A 82 8.23 -2.44 6.15
C LEU A 82 8.00 -1.02 5.64
N ASN A 83 7.95 -0.03 6.54
CA ASN A 83 7.98 1.38 6.15
C ASN A 83 9.42 1.89 6.22
N LEU A 84 10.03 2.19 5.06
CA LEU A 84 11.41 2.63 4.99
C LEU A 84 11.63 4.02 5.56
N GLY A 85 10.66 4.94 5.43
CA GLY A 85 10.75 6.30 5.95
C GLY A 85 10.87 6.36 7.47
N GLY A 86 10.14 5.50 8.18
CA GLY A 86 10.21 5.40 9.64
C GLY A 86 11.36 4.55 10.18
N PHE A 87 11.89 3.66 9.35
CA PHE A 87 12.86 2.65 9.78
C PHE A 87 14.29 3.20 9.95
N VAL A 88 14.65 4.21 9.16
CA VAL A 88 16.01 4.78 9.14
C VAL A 88 16.24 5.79 10.28
N SER A 89 15.20 6.31 10.90
CA SER A 89 15.33 7.19 12.07
C SER A 89 15.80 6.47 13.34
N SER A 90 15.75 5.14 13.37
CA SER A 90 16.14 4.31 14.50
C SER A 90 17.41 3.49 14.22
N ARG A 91 18.59 3.99 14.58
CA ARG A 91 19.89 3.29 14.61
C ARG A 91 20.23 2.49 13.34
N LEU A 92 20.90 3.12 12.40
CA LEU A 92 21.31 2.60 11.09
C LEU A 92 22.02 1.23 11.11
N GLY A 93 22.85 0.94 12.08
CA GLY A 93 23.63 -0.32 12.13
C GLY A 93 22.80 -1.61 12.34
N GLU A 94 21.61 -1.52 12.92
CA GLU A 94 20.71 -2.66 13.12
C GLU A 94 19.76 -2.85 11.92
N THR A 95 19.59 -1.81 11.12
CA THR A 95 18.59 -1.76 10.04
C THR A 95 18.82 -2.83 8.97
N GLY A 96 20.07 -3.06 8.55
CA GLY A 96 20.40 -4.08 7.55
C GLY A 96 20.09 -5.52 8.02
N LYS A 97 20.37 -5.83 9.28
CA LYS A 97 20.03 -7.14 9.87
C LYS A 97 18.52 -7.34 9.94
N ASN A 98 17.79 -6.31 10.35
CA ASN A 98 16.35 -6.34 10.46
C ASN A 98 15.66 -6.53 9.10
N ILE A 99 16.19 -5.91 8.03
CA ILE A 99 15.71 -6.14 6.66
C ILE A 99 15.90 -7.59 6.25
N THR A 100 17.11 -8.13 6.44
CA THR A 100 17.42 -9.54 6.11
C THR A 100 16.50 -10.50 6.87
N GLU A 101 16.27 -10.25 8.15
CA GLU A 101 15.36 -11.06 8.96
C GLU A 101 13.92 -10.98 8.49
N LEU A 102 13.46 -9.80 8.09
CA LEU A 102 12.10 -9.61 7.56
C LEU A 102 11.89 -10.36 6.23
N PHE A 103 12.84 -10.28 5.31
CA PHE A 103 12.83 -11.06 4.06
C PHE A 103 12.80 -12.56 4.34
N ARG A 104 13.66 -13.02 5.26
CA ARG A 104 13.67 -14.42 5.70
C ARG A 104 12.34 -14.83 6.28
N LYS A 105 11.76 -14.03 7.19
CA LYS A 105 10.44 -14.31 7.77
C LYS A 105 9.36 -14.40 6.70
N ALA A 106 9.32 -13.45 5.76
CA ALA A 106 8.34 -13.46 4.68
C ALA A 106 8.42 -14.75 3.84
N SER A 107 9.65 -15.18 3.52
CA SER A 107 9.88 -16.42 2.76
C SER A 107 9.43 -17.67 3.51
N TYR A 108 9.74 -17.76 4.82
CA TYR A 108 9.37 -18.93 5.63
C TYR A 108 7.86 -19.02 5.91
N SER A 109 7.21 -17.89 6.18
CA SER A 109 5.77 -17.85 6.47
C SER A 109 4.89 -17.79 5.23
N ASN A 110 5.49 -17.80 4.02
CA ASN A 110 4.76 -17.64 2.76
C ASN A 110 3.91 -16.36 2.73
N ALA A 111 4.38 -15.33 3.44
CA ALA A 111 3.71 -14.03 3.54
C ALA A 111 4.04 -13.12 2.35
N ILE A 112 3.20 -12.10 2.15
CA ILE A 112 3.52 -10.99 1.26
C ILE A 112 4.45 -10.04 2.01
N LEU A 113 5.60 -9.72 1.42
CA LEU A 113 6.44 -8.65 1.92
C LEU A 113 6.03 -7.34 1.25
N PHE A 114 5.53 -6.40 2.04
CA PHE A 114 5.17 -5.08 1.58
C PHE A 114 6.18 -4.03 2.06
N ILE A 115 6.80 -3.32 1.12
CA ILE A 115 7.71 -2.21 1.43
C ILE A 115 7.06 -0.91 0.98
N ASP A 116 6.66 -0.09 1.94
CA ASP A 116 6.10 1.23 1.69
C ASP A 116 7.17 2.33 1.69
N GLU A 117 6.87 3.45 1.04
CA GLU A 117 7.80 4.58 0.87
C GLU A 117 9.13 4.16 0.22
N PHE A 118 9.06 3.31 -0.81
CA PHE A 118 10.23 2.74 -1.48
C PHE A 118 11.14 3.81 -2.11
N ASP A 119 10.63 5.00 -2.41
CA ASP A 119 11.40 6.17 -2.88
C ASP A 119 12.42 6.65 -1.85
N PHE A 120 12.28 6.28 -0.59
CA PHE A 120 13.29 6.58 0.43
C PHE A 120 14.68 6.09 0.03
N ILE A 121 14.77 4.96 -0.67
CA ILE A 121 16.04 4.40 -1.18
C ILE A 121 16.71 5.33 -2.21
N GLY A 122 15.93 6.00 -3.04
CA GLY A 122 16.43 6.97 -4.03
C GLY A 122 16.99 8.20 -3.34
N LYS A 123 16.27 8.73 -2.36
CA LYS A 123 16.71 9.91 -1.58
C LYS A 123 18.04 9.70 -0.86
N ILE A 124 18.34 8.48 -0.42
CA ILE A 124 19.56 8.12 0.28
C ILE A 124 20.82 8.32 -0.57
N ARG A 125 20.74 8.17 -1.89
CA ARG A 125 21.91 8.29 -2.78
C ARG A 125 22.39 9.73 -2.93
N ASP A 126 21.51 10.69 -2.71
CA ASP A 126 21.81 12.13 -2.89
C ASP A 126 22.41 12.79 -1.62
N PHE A 127 22.48 12.05 -0.50
CA PHE A 127 23.08 12.57 0.73
C PHE A 127 24.60 12.40 0.72
N ASP A 128 25.33 13.50 0.45
CA ASP A 128 26.80 13.60 0.43
C ASP A 128 27.48 13.64 1.81
N ASN A 129 26.79 13.29 2.90
CA ASN A 129 27.29 13.41 4.27
C ASN A 129 27.87 12.10 4.86
N LYS A 130 28.58 12.20 6.00
CA LYS A 130 29.29 11.12 6.69
C LYS A 130 28.53 9.81 6.92
N ASP A 131 27.21 9.85 6.89
CA ASP A 131 26.33 8.69 7.00
C ASP A 131 26.13 7.92 5.66
N SER A 132 26.72 8.41 4.57
CA SER A 132 26.57 7.84 3.21
C SER A 132 27.03 6.38 3.09
N GLY A 133 27.98 5.93 3.88
CA GLY A 133 28.51 4.57 3.84
C GLY A 133 27.54 3.52 4.34
N GLU A 134 26.87 3.77 5.48
CA GLU A 134 25.87 2.85 6.04
C GLU A 134 24.60 2.78 5.19
N MET A 135 24.19 3.93 4.67
CA MET A 135 23.03 4.01 3.79
C MET A 135 23.27 3.28 2.47
N LYS A 136 24.45 3.41 1.85
CA LYS A 136 24.83 2.62 0.67
C LYS A 136 24.83 1.12 0.97
N ARG A 137 25.30 0.70 2.15
CA ARG A 137 25.24 -0.71 2.59
C ARG A 137 23.79 -1.18 2.72
N LEU A 138 22.91 -0.35 3.28
CA LEU A 138 21.49 -0.66 3.42
C LEU A 138 20.82 -0.89 2.06
N VAL A 139 21.04 0.02 1.10
CA VAL A 139 20.54 -0.11 -0.28
C VAL A 139 21.07 -1.39 -0.93
N ASN A 140 22.37 -1.67 -0.79
CA ASN A 140 22.97 -2.89 -1.34
C ASN A 140 22.39 -4.16 -0.69
N THR A 141 22.19 -4.16 0.63
CA THR A 141 21.53 -5.28 1.34
C THR A 141 20.13 -5.50 0.79
N LEU A 142 19.34 -4.44 0.63
CA LEU A 142 17.98 -4.54 0.11
C LEU A 142 17.97 -5.07 -1.33
N ILE A 143 18.86 -4.58 -2.19
CA ILE A 143 19.03 -5.09 -3.56
C ILE A 143 19.32 -6.59 -3.56
N GLN A 144 20.26 -7.03 -2.73
CA GLN A 144 20.61 -8.44 -2.61
C GLN A 144 19.42 -9.28 -2.13
N GLN A 145 18.67 -8.79 -1.14
CA GLN A 145 17.48 -9.50 -0.66
C GLN A 145 16.38 -9.60 -1.73
N ILE A 146 16.19 -8.55 -2.52
CA ILE A 146 15.25 -8.56 -3.65
C ILE A 146 15.68 -9.57 -4.72
N ASP A 147 16.99 -9.63 -5.03
CA ASP A 147 17.53 -10.54 -6.05
C ASP A 147 17.43 -12.01 -5.64
N HIS A 148 17.59 -12.31 -4.32
CA HIS A 148 17.53 -13.66 -3.79
C HIS A 148 16.14 -14.08 -3.28
N LEU A 149 15.11 -13.26 -3.51
CA LEU A 149 13.76 -13.61 -3.07
C LEU A 149 13.24 -14.83 -3.83
N PRO A 150 12.79 -15.90 -3.17
CA PRO A 150 12.23 -17.06 -3.82
C PRO A 150 10.99 -16.73 -4.66
N ASP A 151 10.78 -17.41 -5.76
CA ASP A 151 9.60 -17.22 -6.63
C ASP A 151 8.26 -17.54 -5.94
N THR A 152 8.32 -18.28 -4.82
CA THR A 152 7.14 -18.56 -3.97
C THR A 152 6.72 -17.37 -3.11
N SER A 153 7.61 -16.40 -2.90
CA SER A 153 7.39 -15.22 -2.08
C SER A 153 6.95 -14.05 -2.95
N LEU A 154 5.99 -13.28 -2.50
CA LEU A 154 5.51 -12.09 -3.19
C LEU A 154 6.06 -10.84 -2.51
N LEU A 155 6.81 -10.03 -3.27
CA LEU A 155 7.26 -8.70 -2.87
C LEU A 155 6.41 -7.64 -3.56
N ILE A 156 5.84 -6.74 -2.78
CA ILE A 156 5.14 -5.56 -3.30
C ILE A 156 5.81 -4.32 -2.69
N CYS A 157 6.28 -3.42 -3.53
CA CYS A 157 6.80 -2.12 -3.10
C CYS A 157 5.84 -1.01 -3.51
N ALA A 158 5.72 0.05 -2.71
CA ALA A 158 4.94 1.22 -3.06
C ALA A 158 5.78 2.50 -3.00
N THR A 159 5.54 3.40 -3.96
CA THR A 159 6.20 4.71 -4.00
C THR A 159 5.27 5.79 -4.53
N ASN A 160 5.47 7.01 -4.08
CA ASN A 160 4.84 8.19 -4.65
C ASN A 160 5.73 8.89 -5.70
N HIS A 161 7.03 8.55 -5.74
CA HIS A 161 8.06 9.21 -6.52
C HIS A 161 8.89 8.19 -7.32
N LEU A 162 8.36 7.75 -8.45
CA LEU A 162 9.02 6.76 -9.32
C LEU A 162 10.32 7.29 -9.92
N ASP A 163 10.37 8.58 -10.20
CA ASP A 163 11.48 9.32 -10.80
C ASP A 163 12.76 9.32 -9.97
N ILE A 164 12.62 9.18 -8.64
CA ILE A 164 13.75 9.14 -7.71
C ILE A 164 14.39 7.75 -7.65
N ILE A 165 13.66 6.71 -8.03
CA ILE A 165 14.16 5.32 -7.93
C ILE A 165 15.10 5.02 -9.10
N ASP A 166 16.28 4.52 -8.76
CA ASP A 166 17.29 4.11 -9.74
C ASP A 166 16.76 3.07 -10.73
N THR A 167 17.14 3.22 -12.00
CA THR A 167 16.73 2.33 -13.09
C THR A 167 17.16 0.89 -12.86
N ALA A 168 18.30 0.64 -12.20
CA ALA A 168 18.74 -0.71 -11.87
C ALA A 168 17.80 -1.38 -10.87
N LEU A 169 17.25 -0.63 -9.89
CA LEU A 169 16.18 -1.12 -8.99
C LEU A 169 14.88 -1.35 -9.75
N LEU A 170 14.48 -0.42 -10.61
CA LEU A 170 13.24 -0.53 -11.39
C LEU A 170 13.19 -1.75 -12.30
N ARG A 171 14.35 -2.22 -12.79
CA ARG A 171 14.46 -3.42 -13.65
C ARG A 171 14.17 -4.72 -12.90
N ARG A 172 14.21 -4.74 -11.58
CA ARG A 172 13.94 -5.91 -10.75
C ARG A 172 12.45 -6.19 -10.56
N PHE A 173 11.62 -5.19 -10.85
CA PHE A 173 10.17 -5.33 -10.78
C PHE A 173 9.62 -5.76 -12.14
N GLN A 174 9.05 -6.94 -12.21
CA GLN A 174 8.42 -7.47 -13.42
C GLN A 174 7.13 -6.71 -13.73
N LEU A 175 6.32 -6.43 -12.71
CA LEU A 175 5.07 -5.72 -12.85
C LEU A 175 5.15 -4.32 -12.19
N LYS A 176 4.80 -3.28 -12.96
CA LYS A 176 4.72 -1.90 -12.48
C LYS A 176 3.31 -1.37 -12.71
N LEU A 177 2.62 -1.03 -11.63
CA LEU A 177 1.23 -0.58 -11.65
C LEU A 177 1.14 0.90 -11.28
N LYS A 178 0.62 1.70 -12.22
CA LYS A 178 0.44 3.14 -12.03
C LYS A 178 -0.92 3.44 -11.39
N TYR A 179 -0.87 4.18 -10.28
CA TYR A 179 -2.04 4.70 -9.58
C TYR A 179 -2.19 6.20 -9.89
N GLU A 180 -3.24 6.53 -10.60
CA GLU A 180 -3.62 7.91 -10.95
C GLU A 180 -4.77 8.39 -10.07
N LEU A 181 -5.06 9.69 -10.12
CA LEU A 181 -6.28 10.20 -9.50
C LEU A 181 -7.49 9.50 -10.15
N PRO A 182 -8.51 9.17 -9.35
CA PRO A 182 -9.73 8.57 -9.87
C PRO A 182 -10.45 9.53 -10.84
N THR A 183 -11.14 8.95 -11.82
CA THR A 183 -12.07 9.74 -12.67
C THR A 183 -13.27 10.19 -11.85
N ASN A 184 -14.05 11.13 -12.40
CA ASN A 184 -15.25 11.60 -11.72
C ASN A 184 -16.26 10.48 -11.48
N GLU A 185 -16.40 9.56 -12.44
CA GLU A 185 -17.29 8.40 -12.32
C GLU A 185 -16.83 7.45 -11.21
N MET A 186 -15.51 7.22 -11.10
CA MET A 186 -14.94 6.41 -10.03
C MET A 186 -15.11 7.08 -8.66
N LEU A 187 -14.99 8.41 -8.58
CA LEU A 187 -15.27 9.18 -7.36
C LEU A 187 -16.74 9.11 -6.98
N ASP A 188 -17.66 9.18 -7.94
CA ASP A 188 -19.08 9.06 -7.65
C ASP A 188 -19.44 7.71 -7.04
N LEU A 189 -18.95 6.62 -7.63
CA LEU A 189 -19.10 5.28 -7.06
C LEU A 189 -18.48 5.16 -5.65
N TYR A 190 -17.34 5.79 -5.45
CA TYR A 190 -16.70 5.82 -4.15
C TYR A 190 -17.50 6.62 -3.11
N TYR A 191 -18.00 7.81 -3.48
CA TYR A 191 -18.89 8.61 -2.62
C TYR A 191 -20.14 7.84 -2.25
N ASP A 192 -20.78 7.18 -3.22
CA ASP A 192 -21.96 6.35 -2.95
C ASP A 192 -21.65 5.26 -1.92
N ALA A 193 -20.52 4.59 -2.07
CA ALA A 193 -20.10 3.52 -1.15
C ALA A 193 -19.80 4.02 0.27
N ILE A 194 -19.07 5.13 0.43
CA ILE A 194 -18.70 5.66 1.76
C ILE A 194 -19.85 6.38 2.46
N LEU A 195 -20.83 6.87 1.72
CA LEU A 195 -21.99 7.59 2.27
C LEU A 195 -23.18 6.67 2.55
N ALA A 196 -23.26 5.50 1.93
CA ALA A 196 -24.35 4.54 2.09
C ALA A 196 -24.67 4.16 3.55
N PRO A 197 -23.71 4.03 4.48
CA PRO A 197 -24.00 3.70 5.89
C PRO A 197 -24.73 4.82 6.67
N PHE A 198 -24.78 6.03 6.15
CA PHE A 198 -25.31 7.20 6.86
C PHE A 198 -26.74 7.51 6.45
N SER A 199 -27.56 8.01 7.39
CA SER A 199 -28.95 8.43 7.10
C SER A 199 -28.97 9.64 6.15
N LYS A 200 -30.08 9.81 5.42
CA LYS A 200 -30.27 10.91 4.47
C LYS A 200 -30.10 12.30 5.10
N GLU A 201 -30.36 12.43 6.38
CA GLU A 201 -30.26 13.70 7.13
C GLU A 201 -28.80 14.17 7.28
N ILE A 202 -27.85 13.22 7.35
CA ILE A 202 -26.44 13.53 7.61
C ILE A 202 -25.51 13.26 6.41
N ASN A 203 -25.93 12.47 5.42
CA ASN A 203 -25.13 12.13 4.24
C ASN A 203 -25.20 13.13 3.11
N SER A 204 -25.90 14.28 3.30
CA SER A 204 -25.89 15.39 2.35
C SER A 204 -24.50 16.04 2.33
N VAL A 205 -23.65 15.56 1.41
CA VAL A 205 -22.26 15.95 1.26
C VAL A 205 -22.05 16.53 -0.13
N LYS A 206 -21.38 17.69 -0.21
CA LYS A 206 -20.93 18.25 -1.49
C LYS A 206 -19.72 17.45 -1.97
N ARG A 207 -19.86 16.77 -3.11
CA ARG A 207 -18.78 16.00 -3.76
C ARG A 207 -17.72 16.94 -4.34
N VAL A 208 -16.47 16.55 -4.19
CA VAL A 208 -15.32 17.26 -4.76
C VAL A 208 -14.61 16.29 -5.72
N TYR A 209 -14.16 16.81 -6.85
CA TYR A 209 -13.51 16.02 -7.91
C TYR A 209 -12.04 16.42 -8.07
N GLU A 210 -11.30 15.69 -8.88
CA GLU A 210 -9.85 15.86 -9.08
C GLU A 210 -9.02 15.67 -7.79
N VAL A 211 -9.54 14.88 -6.88
CA VAL A 211 -8.93 14.53 -5.58
C VAL A 211 -8.71 13.03 -5.48
N SER A 212 -7.83 12.62 -4.57
CA SER A 212 -7.64 11.20 -4.24
C SER A 212 -8.80 10.63 -3.42
N TYR A 213 -8.92 9.31 -3.34
CA TYR A 213 -9.91 8.66 -2.47
C TYR A 213 -9.74 9.02 -0.99
N ALA A 214 -8.52 9.21 -0.53
CA ALA A 214 -8.25 9.63 0.84
C ALA A 214 -8.79 11.05 1.10
N GLU A 215 -8.49 11.99 0.23
CA GLU A 215 -9.00 13.37 0.33
C GLU A 215 -10.53 13.42 0.22
N ALA A 216 -11.12 12.70 -0.73
CA ALA A 216 -12.58 12.60 -0.88
C ALA A 216 -13.25 12.10 0.39
N LYS A 217 -12.68 11.07 1.03
CA LYS A 217 -13.14 10.53 2.30
C LYS A 217 -13.04 11.56 3.44
N ASP A 218 -11.89 12.20 3.58
CA ASP A 218 -11.65 13.16 4.64
C ASP A 218 -12.59 14.37 4.54
N ILE A 219 -12.77 14.91 3.33
CA ILE A 219 -13.70 16.01 3.07
C ILE A 219 -15.15 15.59 3.39
N SER A 220 -15.55 14.38 2.97
CA SER A 220 -16.89 13.84 3.24
C SER A 220 -17.14 13.69 4.73
N TYR A 221 -16.18 13.10 5.45
CA TYR A 221 -16.34 12.87 6.89
C TYR A 221 -16.33 14.17 7.71
N GLN A 222 -15.62 15.19 7.27
CA GLN A 222 -15.71 16.53 7.88
C GLN A 222 -17.12 17.11 7.71
N GLN A 223 -17.72 17.01 6.52
CA GLN A 223 -19.09 17.49 6.28
C GLN A 223 -20.12 16.69 7.06
N ILE A 224 -19.99 15.36 7.13
CA ILE A 224 -20.86 14.49 7.94
C ILE A 224 -20.80 14.89 9.41
N LYS A 225 -19.60 15.11 9.97
CA LYS A 225 -19.44 15.58 11.36
C LYS A 225 -20.16 16.91 11.59
N ALA A 226 -20.03 17.87 10.67
CA ALA A 226 -20.69 19.14 10.76
C ALA A 226 -22.22 19.00 10.75
N ASN A 227 -22.77 18.14 9.87
CA ASN A 227 -24.20 17.85 9.80
C ASN A 227 -24.74 17.23 11.10
N VAL A 228 -24.02 16.26 11.66
CA VAL A 228 -24.38 15.63 12.96
C VAL A 228 -24.42 16.69 14.06
N ILE A 229 -23.39 17.52 14.18
CA ILE A 229 -23.30 18.56 15.21
C ILE A 229 -24.46 19.57 15.07
N ARG A 230 -24.80 19.97 13.85
CA ARG A 230 -25.93 20.86 13.59
C ARG A 230 -27.24 20.25 14.08
N LEU A 231 -27.53 19.01 13.70
CA LEU A 231 -28.75 18.30 14.10
C LEU A 231 -28.87 18.14 15.62
N GLU A 232 -27.77 17.87 16.32
CA GLU A 232 -27.79 17.75 17.78
C GLU A 232 -28.03 19.11 18.47
N LYS A 233 -27.52 20.21 17.92
CA LYS A 233 -27.82 21.56 18.42
C LYS A 233 -29.31 21.90 18.25
N GLU A 234 -29.88 21.67 17.05
CA GLU A 234 -31.30 21.89 16.76
C GLU A 234 -32.21 21.09 17.69
N LYS A 235 -31.85 19.83 18.01
CA LYS A 235 -32.57 19.00 18.99
C LYS A 235 -32.50 19.55 20.42
N SER A 236 -31.37 20.15 20.80
CA SER A 236 -31.17 20.72 22.14
C SER A 236 -31.95 22.00 22.31
N GLU A 237 -32.03 22.84 21.30
CA GLU A 237 -32.81 24.09 21.29
C GLU A 237 -34.31 23.84 21.31
N ASN A 238 -34.80 22.77 20.67
CA ASN A 238 -36.22 22.40 20.67
C ASN A 238 -36.69 21.69 21.95
N LYS A 239 -35.80 21.45 22.90
CA LYS A 239 -36.13 20.84 24.22
C LYS A 239 -36.29 21.86 25.35
N ILE A 240 -36.10 23.16 25.09
CA ILE A 240 -36.30 24.29 26.00
C ILE A 240 -37.63 24.97 25.64
#